data_d71aa711a5a7fcb6d4e8ce7b9d073627
#
_entry.id   d71aa711a5a7fcb6d4e8ce7b9d073627
#
_cell.length_a   1.000
_cell.length_b   1.000
_cell.length_c   1.000
_cell.angle_alpha   90.00
_cell.angle_beta   90.00
_cell.angle_gamma   90.00
#
_symmetry.space_group_name_H-M   'P 1'
#
loop_
_entity.id
_entity.type
_entity.pdbx_description
1 polymer ?
#
loop_
_entity_poly.entity_id
_entity_poly.type
_entity_poly.pdbx_seq_one_letter_code
_entity_poly.pdbx_strand_id
1 'polypeptide(L)'
;MKLLSPCLLFSLSLCLPSYAGDVSKAVRDTMQKFIDDGEISGSVTLVARDGEVVSFEALGASNLETGDRMEKDDLFWIASMTKPLAGVSLMMLAEEGKLDINDELEKHLPEFKGLWMVDKKSNAEMTLKRPSRKITLLDVATHTAGIAGVKEPRAHTTLAELVSMISQKPLEFEPGSRWKYSSAGSNVLGRVVEVISGQRYQDFLQERIFDPLDMKDTSFFPRFQHAHRVATPYLKNDKVKKLTASEFHFMNGALWDTQRTVKPSGGLFSTAEDMRKFYQMMLDGGVVGETRLLSETSVKELTRTQSRCIETGFTKGMSWGIHFQVVKDPQGVTAMLNPGTFGHGGAFATQSWADPTNQTIYILMIQRRGFRNGDNSPIRLAFQTAAAKALARAPVAPAEEAKTKEVE
;
A
#
# COMPACT_ATOMS: atom_id res chain seq x y z
N MET A 1 5.73 59.50 26.61
CA MET A 1 6.39 59.01 25.38
C MET A 1 6.57 57.52 25.52
N LYS A 2 5.68 56.74 24.89
CA LYS A 2 5.76 55.26 24.86
C LYS A 2 6.34 54.87 23.49
N LEU A 3 7.51 54.27 23.51
CA LEU A 3 8.18 53.71 22.32
C LEU A 3 7.46 52.42 21.90
N LEU A 4 6.92 52.43 20.68
CA LEU A 4 6.40 51.30 19.98
C LEU A 4 7.57 50.50 19.40
N SER A 5 7.72 49.22 19.79
CA SER A 5 8.64 48.24 19.20
C SER A 5 8.02 47.73 17.90
N PRO A 6 8.75 47.69 16.78
CA PRO A 6 8.24 47.03 15.57
C PRO A 6 8.34 45.54 15.67
N CYS A 7 7.20 44.86 15.56
CA CYS A 7 7.13 43.41 15.32
C CYS A 7 7.70 43.10 13.94
N LEU A 8 8.87 42.47 13.86
CA LEU A 8 9.40 41.90 12.64
C LEU A 8 8.59 40.61 12.33
N LEU A 9 7.72 40.73 11.33
CA LEU A 9 7.14 39.55 10.67
C LEU A 9 8.24 38.85 9.85
N PHE A 10 8.79 37.75 10.36
CA PHE A 10 9.59 36.83 9.58
C PHE A 10 8.65 36.08 8.62
N SER A 11 8.63 36.46 7.37
CA SER A 11 8.05 35.68 6.30
C SER A 11 9.00 34.49 6.05
N LEU A 12 8.63 33.31 6.54
CA LEU A 12 9.28 32.06 6.15
C LEU A 12 8.94 31.83 4.66
N SER A 13 9.81 32.26 3.77
CA SER A 13 9.78 31.90 2.37
C SER A 13 10.22 30.44 2.30
N LEU A 14 9.28 29.50 2.12
CA LEU A 14 9.55 28.11 1.79
C LEU A 14 10.25 28.09 0.43
N CYS A 15 11.57 28.15 0.43
CA CYS A 15 12.39 27.86 -0.76
C CYS A 15 12.24 26.35 -1.04
N LEU A 16 11.44 26.00 -2.04
CA LEU A 16 11.48 24.65 -2.61
C LEU A 16 12.95 24.32 -2.97
N PRO A 17 13.40 23.10 -2.71
CA PRO A 17 14.75 22.67 -3.07
C PRO A 17 15.01 22.97 -4.55
N SER A 18 16.17 23.53 -4.88
CA SER A 18 16.51 23.93 -6.26
C SER A 18 16.41 22.81 -7.30
N TYR A 19 16.42 21.54 -6.85
CA TYR A 19 16.31 20.34 -7.69
C TYR A 19 14.87 19.86 -7.92
N ALA A 20 13.88 20.41 -7.25
CA ALA A 20 12.47 19.97 -7.39
C ALA A 20 11.99 20.09 -8.85
N GLY A 21 12.39 21.14 -9.55
CA GLY A 21 12.08 21.32 -10.97
C GLY A 21 12.67 20.24 -11.87
N ASP A 22 13.88 19.77 -11.56
CA ASP A 22 14.56 18.71 -12.32
C ASP A 22 13.91 17.34 -12.10
N VAL A 23 13.47 17.04 -10.85
CA VAL A 23 12.73 15.82 -10.53
C VAL A 23 11.37 15.82 -11.24
N SER A 24 10.61 16.90 -11.14
CA SER A 24 9.33 17.07 -11.83
C SER A 24 9.47 16.92 -13.34
N LYS A 25 10.48 17.54 -13.94
CA LYS A 25 10.72 17.41 -15.39
C LYS A 25 11.07 15.97 -15.78
N ALA A 26 11.98 15.32 -15.06
CA ALA A 26 12.40 13.95 -15.36
C ALA A 26 11.24 12.94 -15.25
N VAL A 27 10.41 13.09 -14.23
CA VAL A 27 9.22 12.25 -14.02
C VAL A 27 8.18 12.49 -15.13
N ARG A 28 7.85 13.76 -15.41
CA ARG A 28 6.90 14.15 -16.46
C ARG A 28 7.33 13.64 -17.84
N ASP A 29 8.55 13.89 -18.25
CA ASP A 29 9.07 13.44 -19.55
C ASP A 29 9.04 11.91 -19.67
N THR A 30 9.26 11.20 -18.56
CA THR A 30 9.22 9.74 -18.53
C THR A 30 7.78 9.22 -18.64
N MET A 31 6.85 9.76 -17.86
CA MET A 31 5.47 9.29 -17.86
C MET A 31 4.73 9.68 -19.15
N GLN A 32 5.04 10.84 -19.74
CA GLN A 32 4.47 11.27 -21.02
C GLN A 32 4.73 10.26 -22.12
N LYS A 33 5.90 9.64 -22.19
CA LYS A 33 6.20 8.59 -23.19
C LYS A 33 5.26 7.40 -23.10
N PHE A 34 4.90 6.95 -21.89
CA PHE A 34 3.94 5.85 -21.74
C PHE A 34 2.51 6.25 -22.16
N ILE A 35 2.16 7.52 -22.03
CA ILE A 35 0.88 8.05 -22.51
C ILE A 35 0.90 8.13 -24.05
N ASP A 36 1.94 8.70 -24.64
CA ASP A 36 2.11 8.85 -26.10
C ASP A 36 2.17 7.48 -26.80
N ASP A 37 2.78 6.48 -26.17
CA ASP A 37 2.84 5.08 -26.65
C ASP A 37 1.52 4.31 -26.42
N GLY A 38 0.52 4.95 -25.83
CA GLY A 38 -0.78 4.33 -25.50
C GLY A 38 -0.66 3.15 -24.55
N GLU A 39 0.31 3.18 -23.63
CA GLU A 39 0.45 2.17 -22.59
C GLU A 39 -0.46 2.44 -21.38
N ILE A 40 -0.70 3.71 -21.07
CA ILE A 40 -1.61 4.20 -20.03
C ILE A 40 -2.44 5.37 -20.54
N SER A 41 -3.62 5.60 -19.96
CA SER A 41 -4.46 6.77 -20.28
C SER A 41 -3.92 8.05 -19.66
N GLY A 42 -3.39 7.94 -18.46
CA GLY A 42 -2.82 9.01 -17.66
C GLY A 42 -2.23 8.48 -16.37
N SER A 43 -1.63 9.36 -15.60
CA SER A 43 -1.02 9.05 -14.31
C SER A 43 -1.03 10.23 -13.37
N VAL A 44 -1.09 9.94 -12.06
CA VAL A 44 -0.68 10.87 -11.01
C VAL A 44 0.57 10.29 -10.35
N THR A 45 1.63 11.09 -10.28
CA THR A 45 2.88 10.71 -9.63
C THR A 45 3.25 11.70 -8.55
N LEU A 46 3.75 11.19 -7.43
CA LEU A 46 4.25 12.03 -6.34
C LEU A 46 5.60 11.48 -5.87
N VAL A 47 6.55 12.38 -5.71
CA VAL A 47 7.85 12.11 -5.08
C VAL A 47 8.02 13.09 -3.93
N ALA A 48 8.28 12.58 -2.74
CA ALA A 48 8.63 13.40 -1.59
C ALA A 48 9.99 12.96 -1.03
N ARG A 49 10.75 13.89 -0.47
CA ARG A 49 12.04 13.65 0.19
C ARG A 49 12.18 14.54 1.40
N ASP A 50 12.65 13.97 2.50
CA ASP A 50 12.86 14.67 3.77
C ASP A 50 11.59 15.43 4.23
N GLY A 51 10.41 14.81 4.04
CA GLY A 51 9.10 15.38 4.37
C GLY A 51 8.49 16.32 3.31
N GLU A 52 9.28 16.80 2.36
CA GLU A 52 8.88 17.79 1.36
C GLU A 52 8.50 17.14 0.02
N VAL A 53 7.43 17.63 -0.61
CA VAL A 53 7.02 17.20 -1.97
C VAL A 53 7.92 17.87 -3.00
N VAL A 54 8.74 17.08 -3.68
CA VAL A 54 9.69 17.55 -4.70
C VAL A 54 9.17 17.36 -6.13
N SER A 55 8.14 16.55 -6.32
CA SER A 55 7.43 16.40 -7.60
C SER A 55 6.01 15.93 -7.34
N PHE A 56 5.03 16.57 -7.98
CA PHE A 56 3.62 16.14 -7.95
C PHE A 56 3.00 16.46 -9.30
N GLU A 57 2.84 15.44 -10.15
CA GLU A 57 2.43 15.60 -11.54
C GLU A 57 1.16 14.80 -11.83
N ALA A 58 0.22 15.41 -12.58
CA ALA A 58 -0.95 14.75 -13.17
C ALA A 58 -0.86 14.89 -14.69
N LEU A 59 -0.89 13.79 -15.42
CA LEU A 59 -0.67 13.75 -16.87
C LEU A 59 -1.71 12.87 -17.56
N GLY A 60 -2.08 13.25 -18.79
CA GLY A 60 -2.99 12.49 -19.63
C GLY A 60 -4.46 12.63 -19.23
N ALA A 61 -5.22 11.56 -19.39
CA ALA A 61 -6.66 11.54 -19.15
C ALA A 61 -7.05 10.57 -18.02
N SER A 62 -7.96 11.00 -17.16
CA SER A 62 -8.64 10.14 -16.17
C SER A 62 -9.72 9.29 -16.85
N ASN A 63 -10.29 9.81 -17.95
CA ASN A 63 -11.27 9.11 -18.79
C ASN A 63 -11.07 9.46 -20.26
N LEU A 64 -10.73 8.46 -21.09
CA LEU A 64 -10.49 8.64 -22.53
C LEU A 64 -11.79 8.80 -23.33
N GLU A 65 -12.91 8.27 -22.83
CA GLU A 65 -14.20 8.33 -23.51
C GLU A 65 -14.84 9.71 -23.41
N THR A 66 -14.73 10.35 -22.23
CA THR A 66 -15.25 11.71 -21.99
C THR A 66 -14.23 12.79 -22.31
N GLY A 67 -12.95 12.45 -22.36
CA GLY A 67 -11.85 13.40 -22.54
C GLY A 67 -11.46 14.14 -21.25
N ASP A 68 -11.94 13.67 -20.09
CA ASP A 68 -11.59 14.26 -18.80
C ASP A 68 -10.09 14.13 -18.55
N ARG A 69 -9.47 15.24 -18.15
CA ARG A 69 -8.05 15.28 -17.82
C ARG A 69 -7.78 14.59 -16.50
N MET A 70 -6.57 14.08 -16.34
CA MET A 70 -6.07 13.59 -15.07
C MET A 70 -5.81 14.78 -14.13
N GLU A 71 -6.36 14.72 -12.90
CA GLU A 71 -6.14 15.72 -11.87
C GLU A 71 -5.38 15.12 -10.68
N LYS A 72 -4.67 15.96 -9.92
CA LYS A 72 -3.82 15.50 -8.80
C LYS A 72 -4.61 14.82 -7.68
N ASP A 73 -5.87 15.18 -7.54
CA ASP A 73 -6.80 14.68 -6.53
C ASP A 73 -7.73 13.57 -7.06
N ASP A 74 -7.46 13.03 -8.25
CA ASP A 74 -8.20 11.88 -8.75
C ASP A 74 -8.08 10.68 -7.83
N LEU A 75 -9.17 9.91 -7.76
CA LEU A 75 -9.30 8.72 -6.95
C LEU A 75 -8.90 7.47 -7.73
N PHE A 76 -7.99 6.71 -7.17
CA PHE A 76 -7.53 5.46 -7.75
C PHE A 76 -7.94 4.29 -6.88
N TRP A 77 -8.42 3.21 -7.50
CA TRP A 77 -8.47 1.94 -6.79
C TRP A 77 -7.04 1.45 -6.55
N ILE A 78 -6.63 1.51 -5.29
CA ILE A 78 -5.26 1.18 -4.92
C ILE A 78 -5.02 -0.32 -4.75
N ALA A 79 -6.08 -1.14 -4.87
CA ALA A 79 -6.00 -2.58 -4.81
C ALA A 79 -5.12 -3.07 -3.63
N SER A 80 -4.11 -3.88 -3.91
CA SER A 80 -3.28 -4.50 -2.86
C SER A 80 -2.46 -3.52 -2.02
N MET A 81 -2.33 -2.25 -2.42
CA MET A 81 -1.78 -1.21 -1.55
C MET A 81 -2.66 -0.96 -0.28
N THR A 82 -3.84 -1.57 -0.21
CA THR A 82 -4.67 -1.63 1.01
C THR A 82 -4.02 -2.48 2.12
N LYS A 83 -3.23 -3.50 1.78
CA LYS A 83 -2.71 -4.50 2.74
C LYS A 83 -1.83 -3.93 3.86
N PRO A 84 -0.93 -2.98 3.61
CA PRO A 84 -0.15 -2.33 4.66
C PRO A 84 -0.98 -1.81 5.82
N LEU A 85 -2.20 -1.28 5.55
CA LEU A 85 -3.07 -0.77 6.60
C LEU A 85 -3.57 -1.88 7.54
N ALA A 86 -3.76 -3.12 7.04
CA ALA A 86 -4.08 -4.24 7.90
C ALA A 86 -2.91 -4.62 8.82
N GLY A 87 -1.68 -4.55 8.32
CA GLY A 87 -0.48 -4.73 9.13
C GLY A 87 -0.36 -3.67 10.24
N VAL A 88 -0.55 -2.40 9.89
CA VAL A 88 -0.56 -1.27 10.85
C VAL A 88 -1.66 -1.47 11.89
N SER A 89 -2.88 -1.82 11.49
CA SER A 89 -3.99 -2.07 12.42
C SER A 89 -3.69 -3.16 13.44
N LEU A 90 -3.07 -4.27 13.01
CA LEU A 90 -2.66 -5.34 13.90
C LEU A 90 -1.62 -4.86 14.91
N MET A 91 -0.62 -4.11 14.46
CA MET A 91 0.43 -3.61 15.35
C MET A 91 -0.09 -2.56 16.33
N MET A 92 -1.08 -1.73 15.98
CA MET A 92 -1.78 -0.84 16.92
C MET A 92 -2.44 -1.64 18.05
N LEU A 93 -3.15 -2.72 17.71
CA LEU A 93 -3.79 -3.59 18.69
C LEU A 93 -2.78 -4.39 19.52
N ALA A 94 -1.63 -4.73 18.93
CA ALA A 94 -0.53 -5.38 19.67
C ALA A 94 0.10 -4.44 20.71
N GLU A 95 0.33 -3.17 20.37
CA GLU A 95 0.82 -2.15 21.31
C GLU A 95 -0.17 -1.89 22.45
N GLU A 96 -1.46 -2.03 22.20
CA GLU A 96 -2.50 -1.97 23.23
C GLU A 96 -2.57 -3.24 24.12
N GLY A 97 -1.71 -4.22 23.87
CA GLY A 97 -1.70 -5.49 24.61
C GLY A 97 -2.90 -6.39 24.32
N LYS A 98 -3.66 -6.13 23.26
CA LYS A 98 -4.88 -6.88 22.92
C LYS A 98 -4.61 -8.17 22.14
N LEU A 99 -3.43 -8.25 21.51
CA LEU A 99 -2.96 -9.44 20.80
C LEU A 99 -1.43 -9.51 20.82
N ASP A 100 -0.86 -10.69 20.53
CA ASP A 100 0.52 -10.87 20.11
C ASP A 100 0.54 -11.32 18.65
N ILE A 101 1.43 -10.76 17.83
CA ILE A 101 1.56 -11.14 16.43
C ILE A 101 1.91 -12.63 16.24
N ASN A 102 2.44 -13.27 17.25
CA ASN A 102 2.71 -14.71 17.28
C ASN A 102 1.55 -15.54 17.85
N ASP A 103 0.44 -14.91 18.25
CA ASP A 103 -0.74 -15.65 18.68
C ASP A 103 -1.22 -16.61 17.58
N GLU A 104 -1.70 -17.79 18.01
CA GLU A 104 -2.41 -18.71 17.14
C GLU A 104 -3.67 -18.05 16.61
N LEU A 105 -3.91 -18.12 15.29
CA LEU A 105 -5.07 -17.51 14.66
C LEU A 105 -6.39 -17.95 15.30
N GLU A 106 -6.50 -19.23 15.66
CA GLU A 106 -7.70 -19.81 16.29
C GLU A 106 -8.02 -19.26 17.69
N LYS A 107 -7.07 -18.56 18.34
CA LYS A 107 -7.29 -17.84 19.61
C LYS A 107 -8.28 -16.68 19.40
N HIS A 108 -8.19 -16.03 18.26
CA HIS A 108 -8.99 -14.84 17.92
C HIS A 108 -10.18 -15.18 16.99
N LEU A 109 -10.01 -16.18 16.13
CA LEU A 109 -11.00 -16.67 15.18
C LEU A 109 -11.22 -18.18 15.37
N PRO A 110 -12.11 -18.60 16.28
CA PRO A 110 -12.33 -20.01 16.62
C PRO A 110 -12.73 -20.89 15.43
N GLU A 111 -13.29 -20.32 14.35
CA GLU A 111 -13.62 -21.02 13.12
C GLU A 111 -12.39 -21.60 12.39
N PHE A 112 -11.18 -21.19 12.75
CA PHE A 112 -9.91 -21.76 12.25
C PHE A 112 -9.38 -22.89 13.13
N LYS A 113 -10.12 -23.33 14.14
CA LYS A 113 -9.72 -24.44 15.00
C LYS A 113 -9.76 -25.76 14.24
N GLY A 114 -8.71 -26.54 14.39
CA GLY A 114 -8.67 -27.88 13.85
C GLY A 114 -8.65 -27.93 12.32
N LEU A 115 -7.96 -27.02 11.67
CA LEU A 115 -7.82 -27.01 10.21
C LEU A 115 -7.20 -28.30 9.69
N TRP A 116 -7.61 -28.66 8.49
CA TRP A 116 -6.96 -29.66 7.66
C TRP A 116 -6.01 -28.98 6.67
N MET A 117 -5.06 -29.73 6.17
CA MET A 117 -4.12 -29.32 5.13
C MET A 117 -4.14 -30.34 4.00
N VAL A 118 -3.96 -29.87 2.77
CA VAL A 118 -3.80 -30.74 1.61
C VAL A 118 -2.49 -31.51 1.75
N ASP A 119 -2.59 -32.85 1.75
CA ASP A 119 -1.44 -33.76 1.73
C ASP A 119 -1.05 -34.09 0.29
N LYS A 120 -2.01 -34.66 -0.49
CA LYS A 120 -1.84 -34.92 -1.90
C LYS A 120 -3.06 -34.44 -2.69
N LYS A 121 -2.81 -34.00 -3.91
CA LYS A 121 -3.87 -33.54 -4.81
C LYS A 121 -3.56 -33.93 -6.24
N SER A 122 -4.52 -34.60 -6.87
CA SER A 122 -4.55 -34.89 -8.30
C SER A 122 -5.88 -34.45 -8.90
N ASN A 123 -6.10 -34.70 -10.19
CA ASN A 123 -7.39 -34.40 -10.83
C ASN A 123 -8.54 -35.28 -10.31
N ALA A 124 -8.24 -36.45 -9.77
CA ALA A 124 -9.23 -37.44 -9.32
C ALA A 124 -9.37 -37.51 -7.79
N GLU A 125 -8.35 -37.07 -7.03
CA GLU A 125 -8.27 -37.36 -5.60
C GLU A 125 -7.59 -36.22 -4.86
N MET A 126 -8.06 -35.93 -3.65
CA MET A 126 -7.42 -35.04 -2.69
C MET A 126 -7.43 -35.68 -1.31
N THR A 127 -6.25 -35.88 -0.73
CA THR A 127 -6.09 -36.37 0.64
C THR A 127 -5.70 -35.23 1.56
N LEU A 128 -6.17 -35.30 2.79
CA LEU A 128 -5.95 -34.29 3.81
C LEU A 128 -5.22 -34.88 5.01
N LYS A 129 -4.39 -34.08 5.65
CA LYS A 129 -3.77 -34.37 6.95
C LYS A 129 -3.85 -33.19 7.89
N ARG A 130 -3.47 -33.38 9.15
CA ARG A 130 -3.30 -32.27 10.08
C ARG A 130 -1.97 -31.58 9.81
N PRO A 131 -1.91 -30.21 9.87
CA PRO A 131 -0.64 -29.52 9.87
C PRO A 131 0.16 -29.86 11.14
N SER A 132 1.49 -29.76 11.09
CA SER A 132 2.36 -30.05 12.22
C SER A 132 2.27 -29.03 13.33
N ARG A 133 1.84 -27.83 13.02
CA ARG A 133 1.57 -26.72 13.95
C ARG A 133 0.37 -25.89 13.52
N LYS A 134 -0.12 -25.10 14.44
CA LYS A 134 -1.16 -24.14 14.14
C LYS A 134 -0.62 -22.91 13.40
N ILE A 135 -1.51 -22.19 12.72
CA ILE A 135 -1.20 -20.94 12.04
C ILE A 135 -1.13 -19.81 13.06
N THR A 136 -0.13 -18.93 12.94
CA THR A 136 -0.05 -17.69 13.72
C THR A 136 -0.51 -16.47 12.89
N LEU A 137 -0.79 -15.35 13.57
CA LEU A 137 -1.07 -14.07 12.89
C LEU A 137 0.11 -13.65 12.01
N LEU A 138 1.34 -13.89 12.45
CA LEU A 138 2.56 -13.61 11.68
C LEU A 138 2.61 -14.44 10.39
N ASP A 139 2.26 -15.73 10.43
CA ASP A 139 2.19 -16.55 9.21
C ASP A 139 1.21 -15.97 8.19
N VAL A 140 0.06 -15.48 8.67
CA VAL A 140 -0.94 -14.86 7.81
C VAL A 140 -0.42 -13.55 7.22
N ALA A 141 0.19 -12.69 8.05
CA ALA A 141 0.70 -11.40 7.66
C ALA A 141 1.90 -11.47 6.70
N THR A 142 2.66 -12.58 6.74
CA THR A 142 3.81 -12.82 5.86
C THR A 142 3.50 -13.69 4.65
N HIS A 143 2.23 -14.09 4.45
CA HIS A 143 1.80 -14.99 3.38
C HIS A 143 2.42 -16.39 3.43
N THR A 144 2.71 -16.89 4.62
CA THR A 144 3.28 -18.22 4.85
C THR A 144 2.29 -19.20 5.53
N ALA A 145 1.05 -18.77 5.76
CA ALA A 145 0.02 -19.56 6.46
C ALA A 145 -0.59 -20.70 5.65
N GLY A 146 -0.50 -20.67 4.32
CA GLY A 146 -1.17 -21.66 3.45
C GLY A 146 -2.68 -21.47 3.31
N ILE A 147 -3.25 -20.34 3.72
CA ILE A 147 -4.67 -20.05 3.62
C ILE A 147 -5.10 -19.97 2.16
N ALA A 148 -6.04 -20.85 1.79
CA ALA A 148 -6.62 -20.94 0.46
C ALA A 148 -7.63 -19.80 0.20
N GLY A 149 -7.69 -19.33 -1.05
CA GLY A 149 -8.73 -18.41 -1.48
C GLY A 149 -10.09 -19.09 -1.68
N VAL A 150 -11.13 -18.29 -1.66
CA VAL A 150 -12.49 -18.69 -2.01
C VAL A 150 -12.93 -17.99 -3.29
N LYS A 151 -14.00 -18.51 -3.92
CA LYS A 151 -14.65 -17.81 -5.03
C LYS A 151 -15.14 -16.45 -4.53
N GLU A 152 -15.13 -15.47 -5.42
CA GLU A 152 -15.61 -14.12 -5.13
C GLU A 152 -16.98 -14.16 -4.44
N PRO A 153 -17.16 -13.49 -3.30
CA PRO A 153 -18.42 -13.48 -2.59
C PRO A 153 -19.48 -12.73 -3.39
N ARG A 154 -20.75 -12.97 -3.04
CA ARG A 154 -21.86 -12.16 -3.56
C ARG A 154 -21.71 -10.71 -3.10
N ALA A 155 -22.37 -9.79 -3.80
CA ALA A 155 -22.54 -8.43 -3.30
C ALA A 155 -23.12 -8.46 -1.87
N HIS A 156 -22.67 -7.55 -1.03
CA HIS A 156 -23.14 -7.41 0.37
C HIS A 156 -22.75 -8.56 1.33
N THR A 157 -21.80 -9.41 0.95
CA THR A 157 -21.21 -10.37 1.88
C THR A 157 -20.39 -9.62 2.94
N THR A 158 -20.67 -9.83 4.21
CA THR A 158 -19.89 -9.23 5.30
C THR A 158 -18.48 -9.83 5.36
N LEU A 159 -17.55 -9.12 5.99
CA LEU A 159 -16.19 -9.65 6.19
C LEU A 159 -16.21 -10.92 7.06
N ALA A 160 -17.09 -10.99 8.03
CA ALA A 160 -17.29 -12.19 8.87
C ALA A 160 -17.72 -13.40 8.04
N GLU A 161 -18.73 -13.25 7.17
CA GLU A 161 -19.19 -14.32 6.27
C GLU A 161 -18.10 -14.75 5.29
N LEU A 162 -17.37 -13.77 4.68
CA LEU A 162 -16.26 -14.06 3.79
C LEU A 162 -15.19 -14.90 4.51
N VAL A 163 -14.81 -14.52 5.72
CA VAL A 163 -13.79 -15.23 6.50
C VAL A 163 -14.28 -16.61 6.96
N SER A 164 -15.55 -16.74 7.31
CA SER A 164 -16.17 -18.05 7.57
C SER A 164 -16.09 -18.98 6.35
N MET A 165 -16.30 -18.46 5.12
CA MET A 165 -16.13 -19.26 3.90
C MET A 165 -14.66 -19.66 3.70
N ILE A 166 -13.71 -18.81 4.05
CA ILE A 166 -12.27 -19.07 3.96
C ILE A 166 -11.87 -20.20 4.93
N SER A 167 -12.38 -20.16 6.17
CA SER A 167 -12.05 -21.15 7.21
C SER A 167 -12.51 -22.57 6.87
N GLN A 168 -13.47 -22.73 5.94
CA GLN A 168 -13.93 -24.04 5.47
C GLN A 168 -12.97 -24.71 4.45
N LYS A 169 -11.90 -24.03 4.05
CA LYS A 169 -10.93 -24.56 3.10
C LYS A 169 -9.74 -25.16 3.83
N PRO A 170 -9.21 -26.32 3.36
CA PRO A 170 -7.96 -26.82 3.88
C PRO A 170 -6.82 -25.88 3.51
N LEU A 171 -5.79 -25.86 4.34
CA LEU A 171 -4.54 -25.18 4.02
C LEU A 171 -3.92 -25.82 2.77
N GLU A 172 -3.28 -25.00 1.95
CA GLU A 172 -2.64 -25.47 0.73
C GLU A 172 -1.26 -26.10 0.98
N PHE A 173 -0.63 -25.79 2.11
CA PHE A 173 0.69 -26.25 2.50
C PHE A 173 0.95 -26.04 4.00
N GLU A 174 2.02 -26.65 4.50
CA GLU A 174 2.46 -26.58 5.90
C GLU A 174 2.77 -25.12 6.31
N PRO A 175 2.19 -24.62 7.39
CA PRO A 175 2.45 -23.25 7.87
C PRO A 175 3.94 -22.96 8.06
N GLY A 176 4.43 -21.87 7.47
CA GLY A 176 5.83 -21.48 7.52
C GLY A 176 6.76 -22.24 6.57
N SER A 177 6.26 -23.19 5.74
CA SER A 177 7.12 -23.99 4.85
C SER A 177 7.47 -23.29 3.55
N ARG A 178 6.62 -22.41 3.07
CA ARG A 178 6.81 -21.64 1.83
C ARG A 178 5.98 -20.37 1.83
N TRP A 179 6.32 -19.47 0.93
CA TRP A 179 5.57 -18.27 0.67
C TRP A 179 4.59 -18.46 -0.50
N LYS A 180 3.36 -18.00 -0.30
CA LYS A 180 2.36 -17.88 -1.35
C LYS A 180 1.43 -16.72 -1.04
N TYR A 181 1.47 -15.70 -1.91
CA TYR A 181 0.61 -14.52 -1.76
C TYR A 181 -0.87 -14.89 -1.58
N SER A 182 -1.49 -14.39 -0.52
CA SER A 182 -2.87 -14.71 -0.17
C SER A 182 -3.68 -13.46 0.17
N SER A 183 -4.58 -13.07 -0.73
CA SER A 183 -5.58 -12.05 -0.42
C SER A 183 -6.59 -12.54 0.61
N ALA A 184 -6.88 -13.85 0.65
CA ALA A 184 -7.72 -14.45 1.68
C ALA A 184 -7.13 -14.25 3.09
N GLY A 185 -5.81 -14.45 3.25
CA GLY A 185 -5.12 -14.17 4.51
C GLY A 185 -5.27 -12.72 4.95
N SER A 186 -5.15 -11.76 4.03
CA SER A 186 -5.34 -10.34 4.36
C SER A 186 -6.76 -10.03 4.84
N ASN A 187 -7.78 -10.66 4.24
CA ASN A 187 -9.17 -10.52 4.70
C ASN A 187 -9.35 -11.14 6.10
N VAL A 188 -8.69 -12.27 6.37
CA VAL A 188 -8.67 -12.89 7.72
C VAL A 188 -8.08 -11.94 8.75
N LEU A 189 -6.97 -11.26 8.46
CA LEU A 189 -6.39 -10.27 9.39
C LEU A 189 -7.31 -9.08 9.63
N GLY A 190 -8.00 -8.57 8.61
CA GLY A 190 -9.03 -7.54 8.81
C GLY A 190 -10.15 -8.00 9.74
N ARG A 191 -10.54 -9.29 9.66
CA ARG A 191 -11.53 -9.85 10.59
C ARG A 191 -10.97 -9.97 12.01
N VAL A 192 -9.71 -10.31 12.19
CA VAL A 192 -9.05 -10.26 13.51
C VAL A 192 -9.15 -8.86 14.12
N VAL A 193 -8.89 -7.83 13.31
CA VAL A 193 -9.04 -6.43 13.76
C VAL A 193 -10.49 -6.16 14.20
N GLU A 194 -11.51 -6.58 13.44
CA GLU A 194 -12.92 -6.40 13.83
C GLU A 194 -13.25 -7.08 15.17
N VAL A 195 -12.82 -8.34 15.34
CA VAL A 195 -13.14 -9.12 16.55
C VAL A 195 -12.49 -8.52 17.79
N ILE A 196 -11.25 -8.08 17.69
CA ILE A 196 -10.48 -7.56 18.82
C ILE A 196 -10.87 -6.14 19.16
N SER A 197 -11.12 -5.29 18.15
CA SER A 197 -11.50 -3.89 18.38
C SER A 197 -12.99 -3.72 18.73
N GLY A 198 -13.84 -4.66 18.32
CA GLY A 198 -15.29 -4.54 18.39
C GLY A 198 -15.88 -3.57 17.35
N GLN A 199 -15.08 -3.07 16.41
CA GLN A 199 -15.49 -2.15 15.36
C GLN A 199 -15.51 -2.85 13.99
N ARG A 200 -16.31 -2.37 13.04
CA ARG A 200 -16.16 -2.79 11.64
C ARG A 200 -14.80 -2.34 11.12
N TYR A 201 -14.16 -3.13 10.26
CA TYR A 201 -12.81 -2.86 9.80
C TYR A 201 -12.65 -1.47 9.15
N GLN A 202 -13.60 -1.04 8.34
CA GLN A 202 -13.58 0.28 7.72
C GLN A 202 -13.69 1.42 8.72
N ASP A 203 -14.47 1.23 9.79
CA ASP A 203 -14.67 2.25 10.85
C ASP A 203 -13.39 2.36 11.70
N PHE A 204 -12.75 1.22 12.00
CA PHE A 204 -11.44 1.20 12.66
C PHE A 204 -10.38 1.96 11.86
N LEU A 205 -10.30 1.72 10.54
CA LEU A 205 -9.34 2.45 9.69
C LEU A 205 -9.65 3.95 9.65
N GLN A 206 -10.94 4.32 9.54
CA GLN A 206 -11.34 5.71 9.51
C GLN A 206 -10.90 6.44 10.78
N GLU A 207 -11.30 5.93 11.94
CA GLU A 207 -11.05 6.56 13.23
C GLU A 207 -9.56 6.55 13.61
N ARG A 208 -8.87 5.42 13.37
CA ARG A 208 -7.55 5.19 13.92
C ARG A 208 -6.40 5.54 12.98
N ILE A 209 -6.68 5.64 11.66
CA ILE A 209 -5.64 5.88 10.66
C ILE A 209 -6.01 7.07 9.78
N PHE A 210 -7.19 7.08 9.14
CA PHE A 210 -7.48 8.09 8.13
C PHE A 210 -7.73 9.48 8.75
N ASP A 211 -8.51 9.57 9.81
CA ASP A 211 -8.78 10.85 10.48
C ASP A 211 -7.50 11.47 11.08
N PRO A 212 -6.67 10.73 11.86
CA PRO A 212 -5.43 11.28 12.39
C PRO A 212 -4.42 11.71 11.33
N LEU A 213 -4.39 11.01 10.16
CA LEU A 213 -3.52 11.34 9.04
C LEU A 213 -4.12 12.36 8.07
N ASP A 214 -5.35 12.84 8.31
CA ASP A 214 -6.08 13.72 7.39
C ASP A 214 -6.19 13.12 5.97
N MET A 215 -6.41 11.79 5.87
CA MET A 215 -6.59 11.05 4.60
C MET A 215 -8.06 11.10 4.17
N LYS A 216 -8.52 12.27 3.73
CA LYS A 216 -9.93 12.60 3.50
C LYS A 216 -10.57 11.87 2.32
N ASP A 217 -9.75 11.46 1.37
CA ASP A 217 -10.17 10.84 0.11
C ASP A 217 -9.93 9.32 0.08
N THR A 218 -9.46 8.75 1.20
CA THR A 218 -9.23 7.31 1.31
C THR A 218 -10.43 6.61 1.92
N SER A 219 -11.04 5.68 1.17
CA SER A 219 -12.18 4.91 1.67
C SER A 219 -12.42 3.63 0.86
N PHE A 220 -13.19 2.68 1.44
CA PHE A 220 -13.75 1.55 0.69
C PHE A 220 -14.89 1.96 -0.24
N PHE A 221 -15.53 3.08 0.05
CA PHE A 221 -16.74 3.55 -0.62
C PHE A 221 -16.57 5.02 -0.99
N PRO A 222 -15.98 5.33 -2.17
CA PRO A 222 -15.92 6.70 -2.66
C PRO A 222 -17.30 7.36 -2.61
N ARG A 223 -17.39 8.59 -2.18
CA ARG A 223 -18.66 9.32 -2.12
C ARG A 223 -19.20 9.50 -3.54
N PHE A 224 -20.51 9.34 -3.72
CA PHE A 224 -21.16 9.50 -5.03
C PHE A 224 -20.82 10.85 -5.69
N GLN A 225 -20.80 11.92 -4.92
CA GLN A 225 -20.40 13.25 -5.41
C GLN A 225 -18.97 13.34 -5.94
N HIS A 226 -18.09 12.39 -5.59
CA HIS A 226 -16.71 12.28 -6.07
C HIS A 226 -16.56 11.25 -7.20
N ALA A 227 -17.67 10.71 -7.74
CA ALA A 227 -17.62 9.68 -8.78
C ALA A 227 -16.86 10.15 -10.04
N HIS A 228 -16.92 11.45 -10.35
CA HIS A 228 -16.21 12.08 -11.48
C HIS A 228 -14.69 12.12 -11.29
N ARG A 229 -14.18 12.00 -10.04
CA ARG A 229 -12.76 11.93 -9.73
C ARG A 229 -12.20 10.50 -9.80
N VAL A 230 -13.05 9.50 -9.99
CA VAL A 230 -12.57 8.11 -10.04
C VAL A 230 -11.96 7.83 -11.41
N ALA A 231 -10.65 7.65 -11.45
CA ALA A 231 -9.92 7.36 -12.67
C ALA A 231 -10.41 6.04 -13.30
N THR A 232 -10.76 6.08 -14.58
CA THR A 232 -11.27 4.94 -15.34
C THR A 232 -10.19 3.88 -15.52
N PRO A 233 -10.46 2.60 -15.20
CA PRO A 233 -9.52 1.53 -15.43
C PRO A 233 -9.49 1.10 -16.90
N TYR A 234 -8.30 0.84 -17.41
CA TYR A 234 -8.08 0.43 -18.79
C TYR A 234 -7.36 -0.91 -18.92
N LEU A 235 -7.71 -1.66 -19.95
CA LEU A 235 -7.00 -2.84 -20.41
C LEU A 235 -6.43 -2.54 -21.81
N LYS A 236 -5.14 -2.80 -22.05
CA LYS A 236 -4.57 -2.72 -23.39
C LYS A 236 -4.95 -3.97 -24.18
N ASN A 237 -5.54 -3.76 -25.32
CA ASN A 237 -5.79 -4.84 -26.28
C ASN A 237 -4.55 -4.98 -27.16
N ASP A 238 -3.78 -6.05 -26.96
CA ASP A 238 -2.51 -6.27 -27.66
C ASP A 238 -2.67 -6.45 -29.17
N LYS A 239 -3.83 -6.91 -29.63
CA LYS A 239 -4.10 -7.09 -31.07
C LYS A 239 -4.28 -5.75 -31.80
N VAL A 240 -4.96 -4.81 -31.18
CA VAL A 240 -5.24 -3.48 -31.78
C VAL A 240 -4.40 -2.37 -31.16
N LYS A 241 -3.53 -2.70 -30.20
CA LYS A 241 -2.66 -1.77 -29.46
C LYS A 241 -3.41 -0.55 -28.89
N LYS A 242 -4.67 -0.75 -28.50
CA LYS A 242 -5.54 0.31 -27.99
C LYS A 242 -5.97 0.02 -26.55
N LEU A 243 -6.06 1.08 -25.74
CA LEU A 243 -6.67 1.03 -24.41
C LEU A 243 -8.19 0.93 -24.57
N THR A 244 -8.79 0.05 -23.79
CA THR A 244 -10.25 -0.14 -23.71
C THR A 244 -10.65 -0.05 -22.25
N ALA A 245 -11.68 0.71 -21.94
CA ALA A 245 -12.21 0.79 -20.58
C ALA A 245 -12.55 -0.60 -20.05
N SER A 246 -12.29 -0.82 -18.78
CA SER A 246 -12.59 -2.07 -18.11
C SER A 246 -13.27 -1.81 -16.76
N GLU A 247 -13.80 -2.85 -16.15
CA GLU A 247 -14.38 -2.75 -14.82
C GLU A 247 -13.31 -2.96 -13.74
N PHE A 248 -13.57 -2.43 -12.55
CA PHE A 248 -12.81 -2.78 -11.37
C PHE A 248 -13.07 -4.24 -10.99
N HIS A 249 -12.02 -5.01 -10.92
CA HIS A 249 -12.12 -6.42 -10.51
C HIS A 249 -12.57 -6.52 -9.07
N PHE A 250 -13.36 -7.55 -8.79
CA PHE A 250 -13.80 -7.89 -7.43
C PHE A 250 -14.68 -6.81 -6.76
N MET A 251 -15.17 -5.83 -7.55
CA MET A 251 -16.09 -4.81 -7.07
C MET A 251 -17.49 -5.13 -7.59
N ASN A 252 -18.30 -5.80 -6.78
CA ASN A 252 -19.69 -6.12 -7.12
C ASN A 252 -20.59 -4.98 -6.68
N GLY A 253 -21.25 -4.31 -7.62
CA GLY A 253 -22.17 -3.19 -7.36
C GLY A 253 -21.54 -1.81 -7.53
N ALA A 254 -22.29 -0.78 -7.18
CA ALA A 254 -21.83 0.60 -7.29
C ALA A 254 -20.67 0.89 -6.32
N LEU A 255 -19.70 1.71 -6.74
CA LEU A 255 -18.52 2.02 -5.92
C LEU A 255 -18.87 2.71 -4.60
N TRP A 256 -19.93 3.50 -4.58
CA TRP A 256 -20.46 4.24 -3.41
C TRP A 256 -21.43 3.43 -2.55
N ASP A 257 -21.73 2.17 -2.90
CA ASP A 257 -22.59 1.31 -2.09
C ASP A 257 -21.88 0.89 -0.80
N THR A 258 -22.30 1.47 0.32
CA THR A 258 -21.71 1.23 1.65
C THR A 258 -21.97 -0.15 2.22
N GLN A 259 -22.84 -0.95 1.59
CA GLN A 259 -23.08 -2.35 1.95
C GLN A 259 -22.20 -3.32 1.16
N ARG A 260 -21.45 -2.81 0.19
CA ARG A 260 -20.50 -3.62 -0.60
C ARG A 260 -19.48 -4.28 0.34
N THR A 261 -19.10 -5.52 0.02
CA THR A 261 -18.10 -6.28 0.78
C THR A 261 -16.81 -5.48 1.01
N VAL A 262 -16.46 -5.25 2.27
CA VAL A 262 -15.16 -4.68 2.66
C VAL A 262 -14.09 -5.73 2.46
N LYS A 263 -13.01 -5.36 1.77
CA LYS A 263 -11.89 -6.25 1.47
C LYS A 263 -10.58 -5.65 1.97
N PRO A 264 -10.11 -6.02 3.16
CA PRO A 264 -8.80 -5.62 3.68
C PRO A 264 -7.64 -5.96 2.73
N SER A 265 -7.86 -6.93 1.85
CA SER A 265 -6.89 -7.35 0.85
C SER A 265 -6.71 -6.40 -0.34
N GLY A 266 -7.65 -5.42 -0.55
CA GLY A 266 -7.56 -4.61 -1.76
C GLY A 266 -8.79 -3.77 -2.10
N GLY A 267 -9.58 -3.34 -1.13
CA GLY A 267 -10.85 -2.66 -1.37
C GLY A 267 -10.81 -1.14 -1.40
N LEU A 268 -9.69 -0.51 -1.03
CA LEU A 268 -9.61 0.95 -0.90
C LEU A 268 -9.44 1.68 -2.23
N PHE A 269 -10.03 2.86 -2.26
CA PHE A 269 -9.71 3.95 -3.16
C PHE A 269 -8.93 5.01 -2.37
N SER A 270 -8.01 5.70 -3.04
CA SER A 270 -7.18 6.74 -2.41
C SER A 270 -6.62 7.69 -3.47
N THR A 271 -6.02 8.77 -3.02
CA THR A 271 -5.22 9.72 -3.81
C THR A 271 -3.72 9.52 -3.58
N ALA A 272 -2.89 10.11 -4.43
CA ALA A 272 -1.45 10.09 -4.23
C ALA A 272 -1.04 10.83 -2.94
N GLU A 273 -1.72 11.93 -2.63
CA GLU A 273 -1.42 12.72 -1.43
C GLU A 273 -1.79 11.99 -0.14
N ASP A 274 -2.94 11.32 -0.08
CA ASP A 274 -3.32 10.54 1.10
C ASP A 274 -2.33 9.39 1.35
N MET A 275 -1.90 8.70 0.29
CA MET A 275 -0.88 7.66 0.42
C MET A 275 0.48 8.23 0.84
N ARG A 276 0.85 9.44 0.41
CA ARG A 276 2.05 10.13 0.89
C ARG A 276 1.99 10.35 2.41
N LYS A 277 0.86 10.84 2.92
CA LYS A 277 0.66 11.06 4.37
C LYS A 277 0.87 9.76 5.16
N PHE A 278 0.31 8.64 4.67
CA PHE A 278 0.49 7.34 5.29
C PHE A 278 1.97 6.90 5.31
N TYR A 279 2.67 7.00 4.20
CA TYR A 279 4.07 6.60 4.13
C TYR A 279 5.01 7.58 4.84
N GLN A 280 4.64 8.87 4.92
CA GLN A 280 5.39 9.84 5.72
C GLN A 280 5.32 9.48 7.22
N MET A 281 4.12 9.19 7.73
CA MET A 281 3.95 8.71 9.11
C MET A 281 4.84 7.48 9.39
N MET A 282 4.95 6.56 8.43
CA MET A 282 5.83 5.39 8.57
C MET A 282 7.32 5.79 8.61
N LEU A 283 7.77 6.71 7.74
CA LEU A 283 9.15 7.22 7.77
C LEU A 283 9.47 7.99 9.05
N ASP A 284 8.49 8.71 9.59
CA ASP A 284 8.60 9.48 10.84
C ASP A 284 8.47 8.59 12.10
N GLY A 285 8.62 7.26 11.93
CA GLY A 285 8.61 6.31 13.06
C GLY A 285 7.27 6.23 13.77
N GLY A 286 6.16 6.40 13.05
CA GLY A 286 4.79 6.26 13.56
C GLY A 286 4.20 7.55 14.10
N VAL A 287 4.74 8.71 13.76
CA VAL A 287 4.30 10.02 14.25
C VAL A 287 3.65 10.83 13.12
N VAL A 288 2.64 11.63 13.44
CA VAL A 288 2.05 12.66 12.60
C VAL A 288 1.80 13.91 13.44
N GLY A 289 2.47 15.02 13.12
CA GLY A 289 2.46 16.21 13.97
C GLY A 289 2.91 15.87 15.40
N GLU A 290 2.06 16.15 16.39
CA GLU A 290 2.31 15.82 17.80
C GLU A 290 1.75 14.44 18.21
N THR A 291 1.04 13.75 17.33
CA THR A 291 0.34 12.49 17.63
C THR A 291 1.19 11.29 17.22
N ARG A 292 1.35 10.34 18.14
CA ARG A 292 1.97 9.04 17.85
C ARG A 292 0.89 8.01 17.58
N LEU A 293 0.89 7.44 16.38
CA LEU A 293 -0.01 6.35 15.98
C LEU A 293 0.59 4.97 16.23
N LEU A 294 1.92 4.85 16.12
CA LEU A 294 2.69 3.64 16.38
C LEU A 294 4.01 3.99 17.04
N SER A 295 4.57 3.08 17.81
CA SER A 295 5.95 3.20 18.28
C SER A 295 6.93 2.99 17.13
N GLU A 296 8.12 3.57 17.22
CA GLU A 296 9.21 3.33 16.27
C GLU A 296 9.57 1.83 16.17
N THR A 297 9.47 1.12 17.29
CA THR A 297 9.69 -0.33 17.35
C THR A 297 8.68 -1.07 16.48
N SER A 298 7.40 -0.74 16.57
CA SER A 298 6.36 -1.36 15.73
C SER A 298 6.53 -1.03 14.25
N VAL A 299 6.93 0.19 13.91
CA VAL A 299 7.24 0.54 12.53
C VAL A 299 8.40 -0.31 12.00
N LYS A 300 9.47 -0.48 12.78
CA LYS A 300 10.60 -1.37 12.42
C LYS A 300 10.16 -2.83 12.26
N GLU A 301 9.30 -3.33 13.16
CA GLU A 301 8.77 -4.69 13.05
C GLU A 301 7.90 -4.88 11.79
N LEU A 302 7.07 -3.91 11.44
CA LEU A 302 6.24 -3.92 10.23
C LEU A 302 7.08 -4.01 8.96
N THR A 303 8.20 -3.29 8.92
CA THR A 303 8.97 -3.05 7.70
C THR A 303 10.27 -3.85 7.60
N ARG A 304 10.66 -4.60 8.66
CA ARG A 304 11.81 -5.51 8.56
C ARG A 304 11.46 -6.82 7.85
N THR A 305 12.46 -7.49 7.30
CA THR A 305 12.31 -8.83 6.71
C THR A 305 11.84 -9.84 7.75
N GLN A 306 10.64 -10.40 7.54
CA GLN A 306 10.03 -11.45 8.36
C GLN A 306 10.05 -12.81 7.69
N SER A 307 10.20 -12.87 6.36
CA SER A 307 10.16 -14.12 5.58
C SER A 307 11.40 -15.01 5.76
N ARG A 308 12.36 -14.61 6.58
CA ARG A 308 13.58 -15.38 6.92
C ARG A 308 14.32 -15.87 5.68
N CYS A 309 14.49 -17.20 5.53
CA CYS A 309 15.12 -17.85 4.37
C CYS A 309 14.12 -18.25 3.28
N ILE A 310 12.82 -17.94 3.45
CA ILE A 310 11.80 -18.29 2.47
C ILE A 310 11.90 -17.33 1.30
N GLU A 311 12.08 -17.84 0.10
CA GLU A 311 12.02 -17.05 -1.12
C GLU A 311 10.60 -16.53 -1.34
N THR A 312 10.48 -15.21 -1.52
CA THR A 312 9.19 -14.57 -1.76
C THR A 312 9.02 -14.26 -3.24
N GLY A 313 7.81 -14.50 -3.77
CA GLY A 313 7.52 -14.32 -5.18
C GLY A 313 7.19 -12.88 -5.56
N PHE A 314 6.77 -12.62 -6.76
CA PHE A 314 6.46 -11.43 -7.54
C PHE A 314 7.70 -10.75 -8.12
N THR A 315 8.58 -10.20 -7.30
CA THR A 315 9.71 -9.41 -7.74
C THR A 315 10.97 -9.97 -7.09
N LYS A 316 11.98 -10.24 -7.90
CA LYS A 316 13.24 -10.81 -7.45
C LYS A 316 13.94 -9.84 -6.48
N GLY A 317 14.56 -10.39 -5.43
CA GLY A 317 15.24 -9.59 -4.41
C GLY A 317 14.30 -8.96 -3.35
N MET A 318 13.01 -9.26 -3.42
CA MET A 318 12.04 -8.81 -2.41
C MET A 318 11.92 -9.79 -1.26
N SER A 319 11.50 -9.26 -0.13
CA SER A 319 11.11 -9.96 1.10
C SER A 319 9.76 -9.43 1.61
N TRP A 320 9.28 -9.95 2.73
CA TRP A 320 8.04 -9.50 3.37
C TRP A 320 8.26 -9.17 4.83
N GLY A 321 7.73 -8.02 5.22
CA GLY A 321 7.43 -7.64 6.58
C GLY A 321 6.01 -8.05 6.98
N ILE A 322 5.43 -7.38 7.95
CA ILE A 322 4.03 -7.59 8.36
C ILE A 322 3.13 -6.83 7.37
N HIS A 323 2.68 -7.53 6.32
CA HIS A 323 1.89 -6.98 5.21
C HIS A 323 2.55 -5.88 4.37
N PHE A 324 3.85 -5.66 4.53
CA PHE A 324 4.66 -4.84 3.64
C PHE A 324 5.56 -5.70 2.76
N GLN A 325 5.70 -5.32 1.50
CA GLN A 325 6.83 -5.76 0.69
C GLN A 325 8.07 -4.97 1.12
N VAL A 326 9.22 -5.66 1.17
CA VAL A 326 10.49 -5.05 1.60
C VAL A 326 11.57 -5.39 0.58
N VAL A 327 12.30 -4.39 0.12
CA VAL A 327 13.47 -4.58 -0.74
C VAL A 327 14.59 -5.15 0.12
N LYS A 328 15.01 -6.38 -0.16
CA LYS A 328 16.11 -7.06 0.53
C LYS A 328 17.41 -6.93 -0.26
N ASP A 329 17.37 -7.35 -1.53
CA ASP A 329 18.49 -7.36 -2.45
C ASP A 329 18.10 -6.57 -3.71
N PRO A 330 18.40 -5.25 -3.80
CA PRO A 330 17.97 -4.40 -4.91
C PRO A 330 18.43 -4.92 -6.27
N GLN A 331 17.50 -5.25 -7.15
CA GLN A 331 17.79 -5.70 -8.50
C GLN A 331 16.59 -5.52 -9.44
N GLY A 332 16.80 -5.48 -10.75
CA GLY A 332 15.72 -5.29 -11.74
C GLY A 332 14.95 -3.99 -11.46
N VAL A 333 13.64 -4.09 -11.21
CA VAL A 333 12.78 -2.90 -10.96
C VAL A 333 13.09 -2.19 -9.64
N THR A 334 13.86 -2.79 -8.75
CA THR A 334 14.23 -2.19 -7.46
C THR A 334 15.69 -1.75 -7.41
N ALA A 335 16.45 -1.89 -8.51
CA ALA A 335 17.89 -1.65 -8.53
C ALA A 335 18.33 -0.23 -8.11
N MET A 336 17.42 0.76 -8.18
CA MET A 336 17.67 2.15 -7.77
C MET A 336 17.24 2.43 -6.32
N LEU A 337 16.65 1.46 -5.63
CA LEU A 337 16.17 1.59 -4.26
C LEU A 337 17.20 1.03 -3.27
N ASN A 338 17.14 1.48 -2.02
CA ASN A 338 18.00 0.94 -0.97
C ASN A 338 17.39 -0.33 -0.33
N PRO A 339 18.23 -1.24 0.21
CA PRO A 339 17.74 -2.28 1.11
C PRO A 339 16.95 -1.66 2.26
N GLY A 340 15.84 -2.30 2.63
CA GLY A 340 14.93 -1.76 3.64
C GLY A 340 13.84 -0.83 3.09
N THR A 341 13.89 -0.43 1.82
CA THR A 341 12.75 0.24 1.16
C THR A 341 11.52 -0.66 1.25
N PHE A 342 10.42 -0.12 1.73
CA PHE A 342 9.18 -0.87 1.96
C PHE A 342 8.00 -0.22 1.24
N GLY A 343 6.97 -1.02 0.98
CA GLY A 343 5.79 -0.53 0.29
C GLY A 343 4.89 -1.64 -0.20
N HIS A 344 4.06 -1.32 -1.18
CA HIS A 344 3.22 -2.30 -1.86
C HIS A 344 2.78 -1.79 -3.23
N GLY A 345 2.61 -2.70 -4.17
CA GLY A 345 1.95 -2.41 -5.44
C GLY A 345 0.49 -2.87 -5.48
N GLY A 346 -0.26 -2.35 -6.44
CA GLY A 346 -1.65 -2.68 -6.71
C GLY A 346 -1.86 -3.41 -8.03
N ALA A 347 -2.96 -4.15 -8.14
CA ALA A 347 -3.28 -4.97 -9.31
C ALA A 347 -3.42 -4.18 -10.63
N PHE A 348 -3.70 -2.87 -10.56
CA PHE A 348 -3.76 -1.97 -11.72
C PHE A 348 -2.49 -1.12 -11.88
N ALA A 349 -1.37 -1.67 -11.38
CA ALA A 349 -0.03 -1.12 -11.44
C ALA A 349 0.16 0.19 -10.64
N THR A 350 -0.73 0.51 -9.71
CA THR A 350 -0.47 1.50 -8.68
C THR A 350 0.70 1.07 -7.80
N GLN A 351 1.51 2.02 -7.33
CA GLN A 351 2.70 1.74 -6.53
C GLN A 351 2.87 2.80 -5.44
N SER A 352 3.24 2.38 -4.23
CA SER A 352 3.70 3.29 -3.18
C SER A 352 4.84 2.65 -2.40
N TRP A 353 5.95 3.38 -2.30
CA TRP A 353 7.21 2.90 -1.72
C TRP A 353 7.85 4.00 -0.90
N ALA A 354 8.37 3.65 0.26
CA ALA A 354 9.13 4.54 1.12
C ALA A 354 10.55 3.97 1.35
N ASP A 355 11.55 4.79 1.11
CA ASP A 355 12.97 4.50 1.30
C ASP A 355 13.46 5.18 2.57
N PRO A 356 13.64 4.45 3.67
CA PRO A 356 14.06 5.03 4.95
C PRO A 356 15.51 5.52 4.95
N THR A 357 16.36 5.02 4.04
CA THR A 357 17.75 5.45 3.94
C THR A 357 17.87 6.86 3.37
N ASN A 358 17.07 7.17 2.36
CA ASN A 358 17.07 8.46 1.68
C ASN A 358 15.88 9.33 2.05
N GLN A 359 15.06 8.92 3.02
CA GLN A 359 13.83 9.61 3.44
C GLN A 359 12.94 9.99 2.23
N THR A 360 12.80 9.04 1.28
CA THR A 360 12.13 9.31 0.00
C THR A 360 10.87 8.47 -0.16
N ILE A 361 9.80 9.10 -0.64
CA ILE A 361 8.52 8.44 -0.96
C ILE A 361 8.31 8.51 -2.47
N TYR A 362 7.94 7.37 -3.07
CA TYR A 362 7.61 7.23 -4.49
C TYR A 362 6.17 6.73 -4.62
N ILE A 363 5.29 7.51 -5.22
CA ILE A 363 3.89 7.14 -5.47
C ILE A 363 3.58 7.27 -6.95
N LEU A 364 3.05 6.19 -7.52
CA LEU A 364 2.59 6.11 -8.90
C LEU A 364 1.14 5.62 -8.89
N MET A 365 0.23 6.47 -9.32
CA MET A 365 -1.18 6.16 -9.48
C MET A 365 -1.51 6.06 -10.97
N ILE A 366 -1.89 4.88 -11.41
CA ILE A 366 -2.39 4.57 -12.74
C ILE A 366 -3.52 3.55 -12.62
N GLN A 367 -4.39 3.45 -13.63
CA GLN A 367 -5.46 2.45 -13.66
C GLN A 367 -5.32 1.57 -14.91
N ARG A 368 -4.20 0.82 -14.98
CA ARG A 368 -3.83 -0.03 -16.09
C ARG A 368 -3.82 -1.50 -15.68
N ARG A 369 -4.85 -2.22 -16.12
CA ARG A 369 -4.98 -3.67 -15.93
C ARG A 369 -4.19 -4.45 -16.99
N GLY A 370 -3.82 -5.69 -16.65
CA GLY A 370 -3.28 -6.65 -17.60
C GLY A 370 -1.77 -6.84 -17.57
N PHE A 371 -1.06 -6.17 -16.66
CA PHE A 371 0.31 -6.57 -16.35
C PHE A 371 0.30 -7.91 -15.60
N ARG A 372 1.12 -8.85 -16.05
CA ARG A 372 1.27 -10.16 -15.39
C ARG A 372 1.73 -10.02 -13.93
N ASN A 373 2.59 -9.05 -13.68
CA ASN A 373 3.05 -8.64 -12.37
C ASN A 373 3.20 -7.11 -12.37
N GLY A 374 2.23 -6.41 -11.77
CA GLY A 374 2.24 -4.95 -11.69
C GLY A 374 3.44 -4.41 -10.92
N ASP A 375 3.94 -5.15 -9.92
CA ASP A 375 5.10 -4.76 -9.12
C ASP A 375 6.41 -4.83 -9.91
N ASN A 376 6.44 -5.61 -10.99
CA ASN A 376 7.59 -5.74 -11.89
C ASN A 376 7.35 -5.06 -13.24
N SER A 377 6.51 -4.03 -13.28
CA SER A 377 6.13 -3.36 -14.51
C SER A 377 7.24 -2.42 -15.02
N PRO A 378 7.38 -2.26 -16.35
CA PRO A 378 8.32 -1.31 -16.94
C PRO A 378 8.01 0.14 -16.55
N ILE A 379 6.74 0.45 -16.28
CA ILE A 379 6.30 1.81 -15.88
C ILE A 379 6.83 2.13 -14.48
N ARG A 380 6.72 1.18 -13.52
CA ARG A 380 7.31 1.32 -12.20
C ARG A 380 8.82 1.56 -12.28
N LEU A 381 9.53 0.70 -13.04
CA LEU A 381 10.96 0.83 -13.23
C LEU A 381 11.35 2.20 -13.77
N ALA A 382 10.67 2.66 -14.82
CA ALA A 382 10.96 3.93 -15.46
C ALA A 382 10.71 5.12 -14.52
N PHE A 383 9.55 5.15 -13.86
CA PHE A 383 9.19 6.18 -12.89
C PHE A 383 10.20 6.28 -11.75
N GLN A 384 10.45 5.17 -11.04
CA GLN A 384 11.37 5.17 -9.90
C GLN A 384 12.81 5.49 -10.33
N THR A 385 13.23 5.00 -11.51
CA THR A 385 14.57 5.31 -12.04
C THR A 385 14.73 6.79 -12.38
N ALA A 386 13.71 7.40 -13.01
CA ALA A 386 13.75 8.82 -13.36
C ALA A 386 13.84 9.69 -12.10
N ALA A 387 12.99 9.41 -11.11
CA ALA A 387 12.97 10.13 -9.84
C ALA A 387 14.29 9.95 -9.07
N ALA A 388 14.74 8.70 -8.86
CA ALA A 388 15.97 8.43 -8.10
C ALA A 388 17.21 9.04 -8.75
N LYS A 389 17.34 8.98 -10.09
CA LYS A 389 18.47 9.60 -10.81
C LYS A 389 18.46 11.13 -10.74
N ALA A 390 17.29 11.76 -10.77
CA ALA A 390 17.18 13.20 -10.63
C ALA A 390 17.53 13.65 -9.19
N LEU A 391 17.04 12.90 -8.19
CA LEU A 391 17.36 13.13 -6.78
C LEU A 391 18.86 12.94 -6.48
N ALA A 392 19.53 11.97 -7.10
CA ALA A 392 20.96 11.74 -6.90
C ALA A 392 21.87 12.86 -7.45
N ARG A 393 21.38 13.65 -8.41
CA ARG A 393 22.09 14.80 -8.97
C ARG A 393 21.92 16.07 -8.14
N ALA A 394 20.98 16.07 -7.20
CA ALA A 394 20.71 17.21 -6.32
C ALA A 394 21.89 17.41 -5.35
N PRO A 395 22.33 18.66 -5.11
CA PRO A 395 23.30 18.94 -4.05
C PRO A 395 22.72 18.47 -2.70
N VAL A 396 23.49 17.72 -1.95
CA VAL A 396 23.11 17.40 -0.55
C VAL A 396 23.14 18.71 0.22
N ALA A 397 22.00 19.13 0.78
CA ALA A 397 21.99 20.26 1.68
C ALA A 397 22.96 20.00 2.83
N PRO A 398 23.85 20.95 3.20
CA PRO A 398 24.70 20.75 4.35
C PRO A 398 23.83 20.54 5.59
N ALA A 399 24.13 19.49 6.34
CA ALA A 399 23.50 19.24 7.63
C ALA A 399 23.64 20.54 8.47
N GLU A 400 22.53 21.08 8.97
CA GLU A 400 22.58 22.19 9.93
C GLU A 400 23.40 21.70 11.14
N GLU A 401 24.58 22.28 11.33
CA GLU A 401 25.37 22.08 12.53
C GLU A 401 24.51 22.47 13.73
N ALA A 402 24.17 21.49 14.55
CA ALA A 402 23.51 21.72 15.82
C ALA A 402 24.40 22.69 16.63
N LYS A 403 24.02 23.96 16.68
CA LYS A 403 24.64 24.93 17.54
C LYS A 403 24.44 24.48 18.97
N THR A 404 25.43 23.81 19.52
CA THR A 404 25.60 23.65 20.96
C THR A 404 25.65 25.05 21.57
N LYS A 405 24.58 25.44 22.24
CA LYS A 405 24.63 26.59 23.16
C LYS A 405 25.46 26.14 24.35
N GLU A 406 26.71 26.58 24.38
CA GLU A 406 27.43 26.68 25.65
C GLU A 406 26.67 27.65 26.55
N VAL A 407 26.26 27.14 27.69
CA VAL A 407 25.72 27.94 28.80
C VAL A 407 26.89 28.33 29.63
N GLU A 408 27.25 29.62 29.59
CA GLU A 408 28.04 30.27 30.66
C GLU A 408 27.16 30.59 31.88
#